data_096951713da5473ea42019ddbed199d6
#
_entry.id   096951713da5473ea42019ddbed199d6
#
_cell.length_a   1.000
_cell.length_b   1.000
_cell.length_c   1.000
_cell.angle_alpha   90.00
_cell.angle_beta   90.00
_cell.angle_gamma   90.00
#
_symmetry.space_group_name_H-M   'P 1'
#
loop_
_entity.id
_entity.type
_entity.pdbx_description
1 polymer ?
#
loop_
_entity_poly.entity_id
_entity_poly.type
_entity_poly.pdbx_seq_one_letter_code
_entity_poly.pdbx_strand_id
1 'polypeptide(L)'
;MILIALVLMLSSASLVSAQDWQPAAAGGLPQWPTPAGYEADGTPLYIARAPFNRGVQIGKVNPTHAGAYIPWGGVESSVSAFEVYCGSGAWVPATAAALPPGAVPGGKEADGTPLYIIRAPLEGSLVPGKFNPVFHKGYLPYGGKEQEIQSFEVLVQDWVPLAGVQPPPGVAAAGFEANGAPLYIVRAPMGNGVHPGKLNPANGREYVSYGGREVEMTSGLEAFTGSGDWVAAADGEVPFGAIKGGYDDDGSPLFIIRARYQGGMHLGKMNPASGKAYIPYGGQEVEVVAYEVLVYHFGARG
;
A
#
# COMPACT_ATOMS: atom_id res chain seq x y z
N MET A 1 2.60 48.89 8.40
CA MET A 1 1.52 47.91 8.54
C MET A 1 1.93 46.66 7.74
N ILE A 2 2.60 45.72 8.41
CA ILE A 2 3.15 44.51 7.79
C ILE A 2 2.10 43.44 7.88
N LEU A 3 1.59 43.01 6.73
CA LEU A 3 0.61 41.95 6.62
C LEU A 3 1.35 40.60 6.70
N ILE A 4 1.29 39.93 7.84
CA ILE A 4 1.79 38.57 8.00
C ILE A 4 0.75 37.64 7.40
N ALA A 5 1.04 37.10 6.21
CA ALA A 5 0.26 36.04 5.61
C ALA A 5 0.52 34.75 6.41
N LEU A 6 -0.45 34.33 7.20
CA LEU A 6 -0.47 33.03 7.88
C LEU A 6 -0.76 31.97 6.81
N VAL A 7 0.27 31.31 6.31
CA VAL A 7 0.13 30.11 5.49
C VAL A 7 -0.31 28.99 6.43
N LEU A 8 -1.61 28.72 6.46
CA LEU A 8 -2.13 27.45 7.01
C LEU A 8 -1.61 26.33 6.12
N MET A 9 -0.57 25.64 6.56
CA MET A 9 -0.25 24.31 6.08
C MET A 9 -1.39 23.39 6.60
N LEU A 10 -2.38 23.17 5.78
CA LEU A 10 -3.29 22.04 5.92
C LEU A 10 -2.44 20.79 5.71
N SER A 11 -2.02 20.15 6.80
CA SER A 11 -1.52 18.79 6.76
C SER A 11 -2.69 17.93 6.27
N SER A 12 -2.69 17.60 4.99
CA SER A 12 -3.50 16.50 4.47
C SER A 12 -2.93 15.21 5.07
N ALA A 13 -3.37 14.88 6.30
CA ALA A 13 -3.23 13.52 6.79
C ALA A 13 -4.05 12.66 5.81
N SER A 14 -3.38 11.96 4.91
CA SER A 14 -3.97 10.87 4.16
C SER A 14 -4.54 9.91 5.20
N LEU A 15 -5.85 9.87 5.28
CA LEU A 15 -6.54 8.99 6.20
C LEU A 15 -6.27 7.57 5.73
N VAL A 16 -5.56 6.78 6.54
CA VAL A 16 -5.59 5.32 6.42
C VAL A 16 -7.08 4.97 6.41
N SER A 17 -7.56 4.51 5.27
CA SER A 17 -8.98 4.24 5.07
C SER A 17 -9.41 3.12 6.02
N ALA A 18 -10.64 3.19 6.54
CA ALA A 18 -11.22 2.07 7.28
C ALA A 18 -11.25 0.77 6.44
N GLN A 19 -11.18 0.90 5.11
CA GLN A 19 -11.09 -0.22 4.17
C GLN A 19 -9.70 -0.87 4.12
N ASP A 20 -8.66 -0.20 4.62
CA ASP A 20 -7.30 -0.77 4.67
C ASP A 20 -7.14 -1.82 5.77
N TRP A 21 -8.06 -1.86 6.72
CA TRP A 21 -8.07 -2.84 7.79
C TRP A 21 -9.31 -3.71 7.71
N GLN A 22 -9.12 -5.02 7.53
CA GLN A 22 -10.21 -5.97 7.39
C GLN A 22 -10.25 -6.91 8.59
N PRO A 23 -11.44 -7.15 9.20
CA PRO A 23 -11.58 -8.06 10.31
C PRO A 23 -11.22 -9.49 9.92
N ALA A 24 -10.53 -10.18 10.82
CA ALA A 24 -10.15 -11.57 10.71
C ALA A 24 -10.28 -12.28 12.06
N ALA A 25 -10.40 -13.59 12.02
CA ALA A 25 -10.47 -14.44 13.21
C ALA A 25 -9.73 -15.75 12.96
N ALA A 26 -9.52 -16.51 14.01
CA ALA A 26 -8.74 -17.74 14.08
C ALA A 26 -8.61 -18.51 12.75
N GLY A 27 -7.42 -18.49 12.15
CA GLY A 27 -7.08 -19.25 10.94
C GLY A 27 -7.55 -18.65 9.60
N GLY A 28 -8.24 -17.49 9.60
CA GLY A 28 -8.70 -16.83 8.38
C GLY A 28 -7.92 -15.56 8.08
N LEU A 29 -7.56 -15.36 6.80
CA LEU A 29 -7.12 -14.07 6.29
C LEU A 29 -8.23 -13.46 5.43
N PRO A 30 -8.35 -12.13 5.39
CA PRO A 30 -9.19 -11.48 4.41
C PRO A 30 -8.70 -11.79 3.00
N GLN A 31 -9.55 -11.56 2.01
CA GLN A 31 -9.12 -11.63 0.63
C GLN A 31 -8.13 -10.48 0.35
N TRP A 32 -6.99 -10.79 -0.28
CA TRP A 32 -5.95 -9.81 -0.67
C TRP A 32 -5.31 -9.05 0.51
N PRO A 33 -4.78 -9.74 1.53
CA PRO A 33 -4.01 -9.10 2.60
C PRO A 33 -2.67 -8.60 2.04
N THR A 34 -2.15 -7.51 2.57
CA THR A 34 -0.85 -6.97 2.15
C THR A 34 0.28 -7.75 2.81
N PRO A 35 1.12 -8.47 2.04
CA PRO A 35 2.25 -9.18 2.61
C PRO A 35 3.27 -8.19 3.18
N ALA A 36 3.80 -8.50 4.36
CA ALA A 36 4.71 -7.59 5.05
C ALA A 36 6.06 -8.21 5.41
N GLY A 37 6.16 -9.53 5.34
CA GLY A 37 7.36 -10.25 5.68
C GLY A 37 7.23 -11.74 5.44
N TYR A 38 8.10 -12.52 6.06
CA TYR A 38 8.12 -13.98 5.95
C TYR A 38 8.81 -14.61 7.17
N GLU A 39 8.47 -15.84 7.48
CA GLU A 39 9.22 -16.69 8.41
C GLU A 39 10.47 -17.26 7.74
N ALA A 40 11.39 -17.81 8.51
CA ALA A 40 12.63 -18.40 7.99
C ALA A 40 12.44 -19.52 6.95
N ASP A 41 11.28 -20.20 6.99
CA ASP A 41 10.89 -21.22 6.00
C ASP A 41 10.24 -20.61 4.73
N GLY A 42 10.08 -19.29 4.70
CA GLY A 42 9.48 -18.55 3.59
C GLY A 42 7.97 -18.41 3.67
N THR A 43 7.31 -18.88 4.72
CA THR A 43 5.87 -18.66 4.95
C THR A 43 5.60 -17.16 5.07
N PRO A 44 4.67 -16.57 4.28
CA PRO A 44 4.40 -15.15 4.30
C PRO A 44 3.81 -14.70 5.64
N LEU A 45 4.22 -13.50 6.08
CA LEU A 45 3.69 -12.82 7.24
C LEU A 45 2.94 -11.56 6.81
N TYR A 46 1.82 -11.28 7.52
CA TYR A 46 0.97 -10.14 7.27
C TYR A 46 0.89 -9.25 8.51
N ILE A 47 0.60 -7.96 8.30
CA ILE A 47 0.41 -7.02 9.40
C ILE A 47 -0.96 -7.30 10.03
N ALA A 48 -0.97 -7.52 11.35
CA ALA A 48 -2.18 -7.62 12.13
C ALA A 48 -2.24 -6.51 13.17
N ARG A 49 -3.45 -6.11 13.57
CA ARG A 49 -3.68 -5.30 14.76
C ARG A 49 -4.86 -5.83 15.57
N ALA A 50 -4.82 -5.60 16.86
CA ALA A 50 -5.91 -6.01 17.76
C ALA A 50 -6.09 -5.01 18.90
N PRO A 51 -7.32 -4.85 19.44
CA PRO A 51 -7.53 -4.25 20.74
C PRO A 51 -6.75 -5.05 21.80
N PHE A 52 -5.83 -4.39 22.48
CA PHE A 52 -5.02 -5.03 23.52
C PHE A 52 -4.61 -4.01 24.57
N ASN A 53 -4.81 -4.33 25.85
CA ASN A 53 -4.45 -3.48 27.00
C ASN A 53 -4.91 -2.00 26.86
N ARG A 54 -6.18 -1.77 26.53
CA ARG A 54 -6.82 -0.44 26.32
C ARG A 54 -6.29 0.35 25.12
N GLY A 55 -5.38 -0.22 24.34
CA GLY A 55 -4.88 0.34 23.08
C GLY A 55 -5.31 -0.49 21.88
N VAL A 56 -4.71 -0.21 20.73
CA VAL A 56 -4.74 -1.04 19.53
C VAL A 56 -3.30 -1.34 19.17
N GLN A 57 -2.88 -2.58 19.36
CA GLN A 57 -1.50 -2.99 19.17
C GLN A 57 -1.30 -3.63 17.79
N ILE A 58 -0.13 -3.38 17.19
CA ILE A 58 0.26 -3.94 15.90
C ILE A 58 1.21 -5.11 16.12
N GLY A 59 1.04 -6.14 15.31
CA GLY A 59 1.89 -7.32 15.30
C GLY A 59 1.81 -8.05 13.97
N LYS A 60 1.93 -9.37 13.99
CA LYS A 60 1.92 -10.23 12.81
C LYS A 60 0.82 -11.27 12.85
N VAL A 61 0.40 -11.73 11.68
CA VAL A 61 -0.34 -12.98 11.51
C VAL A 61 0.40 -13.88 10.53
N ASN A 62 0.54 -15.15 10.93
CA ASN A 62 1.01 -16.23 10.07
C ASN A 62 -0.22 -17.05 9.65
N PRO A 63 -0.50 -17.24 8.35
CA PRO A 63 -1.72 -17.92 7.89
C PRO A 63 -1.83 -19.38 8.32
N THR A 64 -0.72 -20.00 8.74
CA THR A 64 -0.70 -21.39 9.25
C THR A 64 -1.03 -21.48 10.74
N HIS A 65 -1.15 -20.35 11.44
CA HIS A 65 -1.44 -20.28 12.86
C HIS A 65 -2.89 -19.81 13.11
N ALA A 66 -3.44 -20.19 14.26
CA ALA A 66 -4.83 -19.90 14.61
C ALA A 66 -5.10 -18.45 15.06
N GLY A 67 -4.09 -17.60 15.19
CA GLY A 67 -4.24 -16.22 15.68
C GLY A 67 -3.15 -15.28 15.20
N ALA A 68 -3.34 -13.99 15.50
CA ALA A 68 -2.30 -13.00 15.37
C ALA A 68 -1.45 -12.91 16.63
N TYR A 69 -0.23 -12.41 16.49
CA TYR A 69 0.74 -12.27 17.56
C TYR A 69 1.08 -10.81 17.79
N ILE A 70 0.86 -10.34 19.02
CA ILE A 70 1.04 -8.95 19.44
C ILE A 70 2.23 -8.85 20.39
N PRO A 71 3.25 -8.01 20.12
CA PRO A 71 4.33 -7.74 21.07
C PRO A 71 3.85 -6.75 22.13
N TRP A 72 3.87 -7.14 23.40
CA TRP A 72 3.49 -6.27 24.50
C TRP A 72 4.01 -6.73 25.85
N GLY A 73 4.65 -5.80 26.62
CA GLY A 73 5.11 -6.08 27.99
C GLY A 73 6.18 -7.16 28.07
N GLY A 74 7.06 -7.26 27.08
CA GLY A 74 8.13 -8.25 27.03
C GLY A 74 7.70 -9.61 26.45
N VAL A 75 6.44 -9.80 26.10
CA VAL A 75 5.85 -11.07 25.66
C VAL A 75 5.24 -10.96 24.28
N GLU A 76 5.30 -12.04 23.50
CA GLU A 76 4.51 -12.26 22.30
C GLU A 76 3.18 -12.89 22.71
N SER A 77 2.09 -12.13 22.61
CA SER A 77 0.75 -12.56 22.99
C SER A 77 -0.10 -12.97 21.80
N SER A 78 -0.71 -14.14 21.82
CA SER A 78 -1.64 -14.58 20.78
C SER A 78 -3.03 -14.00 21.02
N VAL A 79 -3.68 -13.53 19.94
CA VAL A 79 -5.05 -13.02 19.92
C VAL A 79 -5.86 -13.69 18.80
N SER A 80 -7.13 -14.02 19.07
CA SER A 80 -8.00 -14.75 18.14
C SER A 80 -8.90 -13.84 17.29
N ALA A 81 -9.14 -12.60 17.72
CA ALA A 81 -9.89 -11.59 16.97
C ALA A 81 -8.97 -10.42 16.66
N PHE A 82 -8.80 -10.11 15.39
CA PHE A 82 -7.85 -9.10 14.92
C PHE A 82 -8.29 -8.53 13.58
N GLU A 83 -7.64 -7.47 13.16
CA GLU A 83 -7.76 -6.94 11.80
C GLU A 83 -6.43 -7.13 11.08
N VAL A 84 -6.49 -7.36 9.77
CA VAL A 84 -5.33 -7.52 8.88
C VAL A 84 -5.25 -6.32 7.95
N TYR A 85 -4.04 -5.82 7.76
CA TYR A 85 -3.80 -4.71 6.84
C TYR A 85 -3.92 -5.18 5.39
N CYS A 86 -4.74 -4.47 4.66
CA CYS A 86 -5.04 -4.69 3.26
C CYS A 86 -4.76 -3.45 2.38
N GLY A 87 -4.22 -2.38 2.96
CA GLY A 87 -3.83 -1.16 2.24
C GLY A 87 -2.53 -1.31 1.46
N SER A 88 -2.12 -0.27 0.74
CA SER A 88 -0.80 -0.18 0.11
C SER A 88 0.19 0.64 0.95
N GLY A 89 1.45 0.62 0.57
CA GLY A 89 2.51 1.42 1.19
C GLY A 89 3.89 0.94 0.74
N ALA A 90 4.87 1.82 0.86
CA ALA A 90 6.26 1.53 0.56
C ALA A 90 7.05 1.29 1.85
N TRP A 91 7.98 0.34 1.82
CA TRP A 91 8.87 0.07 2.95
C TRP A 91 10.16 0.90 2.81
N VAL A 92 10.42 1.73 3.81
CA VAL A 92 11.56 2.67 3.82
C VAL A 92 12.43 2.38 5.03
N PRO A 93 13.76 2.24 4.86
CA PRO A 93 14.70 2.10 5.97
C PRO A 93 14.59 3.26 6.96
N ALA A 94 14.52 2.93 8.23
CA ALA A 94 14.41 3.89 9.33
C ALA A 94 15.15 3.39 10.59
N THR A 95 15.33 4.30 11.53
CA THR A 95 15.85 3.98 12.85
C THR A 95 14.93 4.54 13.93
N ALA A 96 15.13 4.08 15.15
CA ALA A 96 14.38 4.57 16.31
C ALA A 96 14.59 6.07 16.61
N ALA A 97 15.57 6.74 16.00
CA ALA A 97 15.83 8.16 16.19
C ALA A 97 14.78 9.05 15.51
N ALA A 98 14.29 8.66 14.31
CA ALA A 98 13.30 9.42 13.56
C ALA A 98 12.54 8.56 12.56
N LEU A 99 11.25 8.83 12.37
CA LEU A 99 10.45 8.28 11.30
C LEU A 99 10.47 9.21 10.08
N PRO A 100 10.46 8.66 8.86
CA PRO A 100 10.25 9.44 7.65
C PRO A 100 8.83 10.03 7.61
N PRO A 101 8.63 11.14 6.88
CA PRO A 101 7.30 11.65 6.57
C PRO A 101 6.44 10.59 5.89
N GLY A 102 5.15 10.59 6.19
CA GLY A 102 4.21 9.63 5.61
C GLY A 102 4.19 8.25 6.29
N ALA A 103 4.93 8.06 7.39
CA ALA A 103 4.86 6.80 8.16
C ALA A 103 3.40 6.45 8.52
N VAL A 104 3.01 5.20 8.26
CA VAL A 104 1.63 4.73 8.42
C VAL A 104 1.35 4.37 9.89
N PRO A 105 0.43 5.08 10.56
CA PRO A 105 -0.04 4.67 11.87
C PRO A 105 -0.99 3.47 11.73
N GLY A 106 -0.71 2.38 12.43
CA GLY A 106 -1.54 1.18 12.42
C GLY A 106 -2.27 0.89 13.73
N GLY A 107 -1.88 1.58 14.82
CA GLY A 107 -2.45 1.36 16.14
C GLY A 107 -2.21 2.54 17.06
N LYS A 108 -2.49 2.33 18.35
CA LYS A 108 -2.26 3.32 19.41
C LYS A 108 -2.11 2.68 20.79
N GLU A 109 -1.37 3.32 21.66
CA GLU A 109 -1.33 2.97 23.07
C GLU A 109 -2.61 3.40 23.81
N ALA A 110 -2.73 3.02 25.08
CA ALA A 110 -3.88 3.37 25.94
C ALA A 110 -4.05 4.87 26.17
N ASP A 111 -2.98 5.66 26.07
CA ASP A 111 -2.96 7.12 26.21
C ASP A 111 -3.22 7.85 24.88
N GLY A 112 -3.41 7.10 23.78
CA GLY A 112 -3.63 7.63 22.44
C GLY A 112 -2.35 7.82 21.61
N THR A 113 -1.16 7.57 22.16
CA THR A 113 0.11 7.62 21.42
C THR A 113 0.04 6.74 20.16
N PRO A 114 0.27 7.26 18.95
CA PRO A 114 0.21 6.47 17.73
C PRO A 114 1.34 5.45 17.69
N LEU A 115 1.03 4.26 17.17
CA LEU A 115 1.98 3.21 16.86
C LEU A 115 2.09 3.06 15.36
N TYR A 116 3.31 2.94 14.85
CA TYR A 116 3.59 2.88 13.41
C TYR A 116 3.94 1.46 12.97
N ILE A 117 3.55 1.12 11.75
CA ILE A 117 3.81 -0.19 11.16
C ILE A 117 5.27 -0.27 10.75
N ILE A 118 5.98 -1.26 11.27
CA ILE A 118 7.39 -1.55 10.93
C ILE A 118 7.57 -3.02 10.60
N ARG A 119 8.73 -3.35 10.01
CA ARG A 119 9.25 -4.70 9.90
C ARG A 119 10.78 -4.71 10.03
N ALA A 120 11.33 -5.81 10.50
CA ALA A 120 12.78 -5.97 10.52
C ALA A 120 13.22 -7.42 10.37
N PRO A 121 14.45 -7.66 9.86
CA PRO A 121 15.02 -8.99 9.83
C PRO A 121 15.32 -9.50 11.24
N LEU A 122 14.95 -10.74 11.51
CA LEU A 122 15.20 -11.42 12.78
C LEU A 122 15.29 -12.92 12.56
N GLU A 123 16.43 -13.52 12.88
CA GLU A 123 16.68 -14.97 12.83
C GLU A 123 16.25 -15.64 11.49
N GLY A 124 16.61 -15.03 10.35
CA GLY A 124 16.26 -15.52 9.03
C GLY A 124 14.85 -15.19 8.54
N SER A 125 14.03 -14.59 9.39
CA SER A 125 12.69 -14.08 9.08
C SER A 125 12.72 -12.59 8.79
N LEU A 126 11.67 -12.07 8.14
CA LEU A 126 11.36 -10.64 8.08
C LEU A 126 10.04 -10.43 8.83
N VAL A 127 10.10 -9.83 10.01
CA VAL A 127 8.99 -9.85 10.98
C VAL A 127 8.29 -8.49 11.06
N PRO A 128 6.97 -8.40 10.82
CA PRO A 128 6.19 -7.20 11.07
C PRO A 128 5.97 -6.94 12.57
N GLY A 129 5.88 -5.66 12.94
CA GLY A 129 5.64 -5.22 14.29
C GLY A 129 5.27 -3.76 14.41
N LYS A 130 5.57 -3.13 15.54
CA LYS A 130 5.23 -1.74 15.85
C LYS A 130 6.44 -0.90 16.22
N PHE A 131 6.40 0.39 15.91
CA PHE A 131 7.29 1.40 16.47
C PHE A 131 6.51 2.32 17.40
N ASN A 132 7.06 2.56 18.60
CA ASN A 132 6.53 3.52 19.56
C ASN A 132 7.42 4.77 19.61
N PRO A 133 6.93 5.95 19.17
CA PRO A 133 7.73 7.16 19.06
C PRO A 133 8.09 7.79 20.42
N VAL A 134 7.35 7.47 21.50
CA VAL A 134 7.63 7.97 22.84
C VAL A 134 8.80 7.22 23.47
N PHE A 135 8.86 5.92 23.26
CA PHE A 135 9.95 5.09 23.76
C PHE A 135 11.15 5.03 22.81
N HIS A 136 11.02 5.55 21.59
CA HIS A 136 12.04 5.45 20.55
C HIS A 136 12.50 4.00 20.33
N LYS A 137 11.53 3.07 20.21
CA LYS A 137 11.80 1.63 20.06
C LYS A 137 10.84 0.98 19.07
N GLY A 138 11.40 0.08 18.26
CA GLY A 138 10.63 -0.91 17.52
C GLY A 138 10.42 -2.17 18.37
N TYR A 139 9.29 -2.83 18.17
CA TYR A 139 8.93 -4.05 18.88
C TYR A 139 8.38 -5.08 17.90
N LEU A 140 9.00 -6.27 17.88
CA LEU A 140 8.57 -7.39 17.04
C LEU A 140 8.08 -8.55 17.93
N PRO A 141 6.96 -9.22 17.56
CA PRO A 141 6.56 -10.47 18.20
C PRO A 141 7.35 -11.63 17.61
N TYR A 142 8.20 -12.31 18.40
CA TYR A 142 8.99 -13.43 17.91
C TYR A 142 9.47 -14.35 19.04
N GLY A 143 9.26 -15.68 18.86
CA GLY A 143 9.76 -16.70 19.77
C GLY A 143 9.19 -16.60 21.20
N GLY A 144 7.93 -16.21 21.34
CA GLY A 144 7.26 -16.02 22.63
C GLY A 144 7.62 -14.72 23.35
N LYS A 145 8.39 -13.82 22.73
CA LYS A 145 8.90 -12.59 23.32
C LYS A 145 8.54 -11.35 22.49
N GLU A 146 8.47 -10.21 23.15
CA GLU A 146 8.55 -8.90 22.53
C GLU A 146 10.05 -8.56 22.34
N GLN A 147 10.49 -8.51 21.08
CA GLN A 147 11.88 -8.22 20.73
C GLN A 147 12.04 -6.72 20.47
N GLU A 148 12.93 -6.05 21.19
CA GLU A 148 13.24 -4.64 20.99
C GLU A 148 14.25 -4.48 19.83
N ILE A 149 14.00 -3.53 18.93
CA ILE A 149 14.89 -3.23 17.81
C ILE A 149 15.08 -1.72 17.61
N GLN A 150 16.20 -1.33 16.99
CA GLN A 150 16.57 0.07 16.75
C GLN A 150 16.63 0.43 15.25
N SER A 151 16.79 -0.57 14.39
CA SER A 151 16.86 -0.40 12.94
C SER A 151 15.78 -1.28 12.31
N PHE A 152 14.99 -0.72 11.41
CA PHE A 152 13.83 -1.38 10.81
C PHE A 152 13.47 -0.71 9.48
N GLU A 153 12.56 -1.28 8.76
CA GLU A 153 11.82 -0.58 7.71
C GLU A 153 10.46 -0.17 8.26
N VAL A 154 10.04 1.07 7.96
CA VAL A 154 8.71 1.58 8.30
C VAL A 154 7.85 1.63 7.04
N LEU A 155 6.58 1.26 7.17
CA LEU A 155 5.61 1.42 6.10
C LEU A 155 5.29 2.92 5.96
N VAL A 156 5.47 3.48 4.76
CA VAL A 156 5.08 4.85 4.43
C VAL A 156 3.99 4.85 3.36
N GLN A 157 3.20 5.89 3.34
CA GLN A 157 2.21 6.07 2.28
C GLN A 157 2.91 6.18 0.92
N ASP A 158 2.41 5.43 -0.04
CA ASP A 158 2.91 5.39 -1.41
C ASP A 158 2.06 6.22 -2.39
N TRP A 159 1.02 6.87 -1.89
CA TRP A 159 0.17 7.78 -2.63
C TRP A 159 0.24 9.19 -2.04
N VAL A 160 0.55 10.17 -2.88
CA VAL A 160 0.64 11.57 -2.47
C VAL A 160 -0.28 12.44 -3.35
N PRO A 161 -0.91 13.48 -2.77
CA PRO A 161 -1.71 14.41 -3.57
C PRO A 161 -0.91 14.98 -4.73
N LEU A 162 -1.47 14.93 -5.94
CA LEU A 162 -0.88 15.49 -7.14
C LEU A 162 -1.26 16.96 -7.28
N ALA A 163 -0.27 17.84 -7.20
CA ALA A 163 -0.44 19.27 -7.42
C ALA A 163 -0.05 19.64 -8.86
N GLY A 164 -1.03 19.68 -9.77
CA GLY A 164 -0.80 19.98 -11.18
C GLY A 164 -0.48 18.72 -12.01
N VAL A 165 0.12 18.91 -13.18
CA VAL A 165 0.25 17.89 -14.23
C VAL A 165 1.66 17.32 -14.35
N GLN A 166 2.49 17.49 -13.34
CA GLN A 166 3.83 16.92 -13.28
C GLN A 166 3.94 15.90 -12.16
N PRO A 167 4.61 14.77 -12.39
CA PRO A 167 4.83 13.78 -11.34
C PRO A 167 5.69 14.39 -10.22
N PRO A 168 5.54 13.92 -8.97
CA PRO A 168 6.43 14.32 -7.88
C PRO A 168 7.91 14.05 -8.22
N PRO A 169 8.85 14.85 -7.70
CA PRO A 169 10.28 14.63 -7.91
C PRO A 169 10.71 13.21 -7.50
N GLY A 170 11.50 12.55 -8.35
CA GLY A 170 12.04 11.21 -8.08
C GLY A 170 11.11 10.05 -8.43
N VAL A 171 9.87 10.30 -8.86
CA VAL A 171 8.96 9.26 -9.34
C VAL A 171 9.40 8.78 -10.72
N ALA A 172 9.59 7.48 -10.87
CA ALA A 172 9.94 6.87 -12.14
C ALA A 172 8.71 6.71 -13.06
N ALA A 173 8.92 6.87 -14.36
CA ALA A 173 7.89 6.53 -15.34
C ALA A 173 7.62 5.01 -15.31
N ALA A 174 6.36 4.63 -15.37
CA ALA A 174 5.91 3.24 -15.31
C ALA A 174 5.39 2.73 -16.68
N GLY A 175 5.17 3.64 -17.62
CA GLY A 175 4.73 3.36 -18.99
C GLY A 175 5.20 4.44 -19.95
N PHE A 176 4.73 4.36 -21.20
CA PHE A 176 5.03 5.34 -22.24
C PHE A 176 3.99 5.29 -23.36
N GLU A 177 3.77 6.42 -24.02
CA GLU A 177 2.97 6.53 -25.24
C GLU A 177 3.76 6.00 -26.47
N ALA A 178 3.10 5.77 -27.60
CA ALA A 178 3.74 5.30 -28.84
C ALA A 178 4.89 6.20 -29.33
N ASN A 179 4.84 7.48 -29.00
CA ASN A 179 5.90 8.46 -29.31
C ASN A 179 7.04 8.51 -28.28
N GLY A 180 6.99 7.64 -27.26
CA GLY A 180 7.98 7.57 -26.19
C GLY A 180 7.74 8.51 -25.00
N ALA A 181 6.68 9.33 -25.01
CA ALA A 181 6.36 10.20 -23.89
C ALA A 181 6.06 9.38 -22.63
N PRO A 182 6.70 9.69 -21.47
CA PRO A 182 6.56 8.90 -20.27
C PRO A 182 5.16 9.00 -19.65
N LEU A 183 4.69 7.90 -19.05
CA LEU A 183 3.44 7.81 -18.31
C LEU A 183 3.72 7.43 -16.86
N TYR A 184 2.97 8.03 -15.93
CA TYR A 184 3.12 7.86 -14.51
C TYR A 184 1.84 7.30 -13.89
N ILE A 185 1.97 6.51 -12.84
CA ILE A 185 0.82 5.94 -12.13
C ILE A 185 0.16 7.03 -11.31
N VAL A 186 -1.14 7.20 -11.51
CA VAL A 186 -2.02 8.05 -10.71
C VAL A 186 -3.26 7.28 -10.30
N ARG A 187 -4.01 7.81 -9.35
CA ARG A 187 -5.37 7.37 -9.04
C ARG A 187 -6.27 8.57 -8.78
N ALA A 188 -7.55 8.36 -8.99
CA ALA A 188 -8.57 9.39 -8.76
C ALA A 188 -9.87 8.81 -8.22
N PRO A 189 -10.63 9.57 -7.42
CA PRO A 189 -11.98 9.19 -7.03
C PRO A 189 -12.91 9.20 -8.26
N MET A 190 -13.68 8.12 -8.42
CA MET A 190 -14.66 7.99 -9.48
C MET A 190 -15.81 7.11 -9.00
N GLY A 191 -17.06 7.60 -9.11
CA GLY A 191 -18.18 6.93 -8.47
C GLY A 191 -18.03 6.88 -6.95
N ASN A 192 -18.20 5.70 -6.36
CA ASN A 192 -17.92 5.44 -4.94
C ASN A 192 -16.53 4.81 -4.74
N GLY A 193 -15.75 4.67 -5.81
CA GLY A 193 -14.43 4.03 -5.82
C GLY A 193 -13.26 5.00 -5.95
N VAL A 194 -12.06 4.42 -6.01
CA VAL A 194 -10.80 5.10 -6.36
C VAL A 194 -10.11 4.27 -7.41
N HIS A 195 -9.89 4.83 -8.59
CA HIS A 195 -9.43 4.09 -9.74
C HIS A 195 -8.01 4.47 -10.16
N PRO A 196 -7.09 3.49 -10.30
CA PRO A 196 -5.77 3.75 -10.86
C PRO A 196 -5.85 4.00 -12.37
N GLY A 197 -4.93 4.83 -12.84
CA GLY A 197 -4.83 5.25 -14.24
C GLY A 197 -3.46 5.82 -14.58
N LYS A 198 -3.42 6.76 -15.53
CA LYS A 198 -2.17 7.34 -16.05
C LYS A 198 -2.19 8.87 -16.02
N LEU A 199 -1.04 9.45 -15.68
CA LEU A 199 -0.69 10.84 -15.94
C LEU A 199 0.20 10.89 -17.19
N ASN A 200 -0.13 11.75 -18.12
CA ASN A 200 0.71 12.09 -19.27
C ASN A 200 1.17 13.56 -19.18
N PRO A 201 2.37 13.86 -18.66
CA PRO A 201 2.85 15.23 -18.52
C PRO A 201 3.04 15.98 -19.84
N ALA A 202 3.23 15.23 -20.94
CA ALA A 202 3.45 15.84 -22.26
C ALA A 202 2.20 16.55 -22.80
N ASN A 203 1.00 16.09 -22.43
CA ASN A 203 -0.26 16.75 -22.78
C ASN A 203 -0.95 17.40 -21.59
N GLY A 204 -0.37 17.26 -20.37
CA GLY A 204 -0.90 17.84 -19.15
C GLY A 204 -2.22 17.24 -18.68
N ARG A 205 -2.42 15.93 -18.89
CA ARG A 205 -3.70 15.27 -18.61
C ARG A 205 -3.53 13.98 -17.85
N GLU A 206 -4.52 13.69 -17.05
CA GLU A 206 -4.67 12.47 -16.24
C GLU A 206 -5.93 11.71 -16.67
N TYR A 207 -5.79 10.39 -16.77
CA TYR A 207 -6.87 9.54 -17.26
C TYR A 207 -7.04 8.32 -16.38
N VAL A 208 -8.30 8.02 -16.06
CA VAL A 208 -8.72 6.72 -15.51
C VAL A 208 -9.69 6.03 -16.46
N SER A 209 -9.76 4.71 -16.43
CA SER A 209 -10.79 3.96 -17.14
C SER A 209 -11.98 3.72 -16.20
N TYR A 210 -13.21 4.04 -16.67
CA TYR A 210 -14.43 3.84 -15.89
C TYR A 210 -15.68 3.81 -16.77
N GLY A 211 -16.55 2.80 -16.55
CA GLY A 211 -17.85 2.71 -17.23
C GLY A 211 -17.76 2.65 -18.76
N GLY A 212 -16.75 1.96 -19.29
CA GLY A 212 -16.52 1.81 -20.74
C GLY A 212 -15.78 2.99 -21.38
N ARG A 213 -15.31 3.98 -20.61
CA ARG A 213 -14.70 5.22 -21.12
C ARG A 213 -13.32 5.47 -20.51
N GLU A 214 -12.48 6.17 -21.28
CA GLU A 214 -11.36 6.92 -20.75
C GLU A 214 -11.89 8.25 -20.22
N VAL A 215 -11.73 8.50 -18.93
CA VAL A 215 -12.21 9.69 -18.25
C VAL A 215 -11.03 10.58 -17.88
N GLU A 216 -11.02 11.82 -18.35
CA GLU A 216 -10.05 12.83 -17.98
C GLU A 216 -10.39 13.37 -16.58
N MET A 217 -9.41 13.37 -15.68
CA MET A 217 -9.55 13.83 -14.31
C MET A 217 -8.88 15.18 -14.13
N THR A 218 -9.48 16.05 -13.30
CA THR A 218 -8.98 17.42 -13.06
C THR A 218 -8.79 17.75 -11.59
N SER A 219 -9.18 16.84 -10.69
CA SER A 219 -9.09 17.06 -9.24
C SER A 219 -9.10 15.75 -8.46
N GLY A 220 -8.67 15.80 -7.21
CA GLY A 220 -8.65 14.65 -6.32
C GLY A 220 -7.61 13.58 -6.67
N LEU A 221 -6.61 13.96 -7.47
CA LEU A 221 -5.58 13.05 -7.95
C LEU A 221 -4.50 12.80 -6.91
N GLU A 222 -4.04 11.57 -6.89
CA GLU A 222 -2.85 11.16 -6.15
C GLU A 222 -1.88 10.45 -7.09
N ALA A 223 -0.60 10.74 -6.94
CA ALA A 223 0.48 10.07 -7.66
C ALA A 223 1.07 8.95 -6.81
N PHE A 224 1.39 7.84 -7.45
CA PHE A 224 2.08 6.72 -6.82
C PHE A 224 3.58 7.04 -6.71
N THR A 225 4.11 7.01 -5.50
CA THR A 225 5.53 7.25 -5.20
C THR A 225 6.26 5.99 -4.74
N GLY A 226 5.54 4.88 -4.63
CA GLY A 226 6.10 3.59 -4.27
C GLY A 226 6.92 2.96 -5.40
N SER A 227 7.45 1.78 -5.14
CA SER A 227 8.19 0.97 -6.10
C SER A 227 7.76 -0.49 -6.02
N GLY A 228 8.05 -1.25 -7.06
CA GLY A 228 7.74 -2.66 -7.13
C GLY A 228 8.30 -3.30 -8.40
N ASP A 229 8.08 -4.60 -8.52
CA ASP A 229 8.43 -5.39 -9.71
C ASP A 229 7.21 -5.56 -10.61
N TRP A 230 7.44 -5.55 -11.92
CA TRP A 230 6.40 -5.86 -12.89
C TRP A 230 6.38 -7.35 -13.22
N VAL A 231 5.27 -8.02 -12.90
CA VAL A 231 5.09 -9.46 -13.11
C VAL A 231 4.04 -9.68 -14.20
N ALA A 232 4.40 -10.45 -15.23
CA ALA A 232 3.50 -10.80 -16.30
C ALA A 232 2.32 -11.63 -15.79
N ALA A 233 1.11 -11.30 -16.28
CA ALA A 233 -0.15 -11.95 -15.96
C ALA A 233 -1.12 -11.89 -17.14
N ALA A 234 -2.14 -12.71 -17.12
CA ALA A 234 -3.19 -12.75 -18.14
C ALA A 234 -4.52 -13.26 -17.58
N ASP A 235 -5.59 -13.12 -18.34
CA ASP A 235 -6.88 -13.80 -18.12
C ASP A 235 -7.46 -13.61 -16.69
N GLY A 236 -7.25 -12.45 -16.08
CA GLY A 236 -7.77 -12.16 -14.75
C GLY A 236 -6.86 -12.57 -13.60
N GLU A 237 -5.66 -13.09 -13.88
CA GLU A 237 -4.69 -13.48 -12.86
C GLU A 237 -4.14 -12.24 -12.10
N VAL A 238 -4.04 -12.39 -10.77
CA VAL A 238 -3.41 -11.43 -9.87
C VAL A 238 -2.27 -12.13 -9.13
N PRO A 239 -1.01 -11.81 -9.46
CA PRO A 239 0.14 -12.38 -8.79
C PRO A 239 0.17 -12.08 -7.29
N PHE A 240 0.80 -12.97 -6.51
CA PHE A 240 1.04 -12.72 -5.09
C PHE A 240 1.82 -11.42 -4.87
N GLY A 241 1.37 -10.64 -3.89
CA GLY A 241 2.01 -9.36 -3.57
C GLY A 241 1.60 -8.21 -4.49
N ALA A 242 0.55 -8.36 -5.32
CA ALA A 242 0.04 -7.29 -6.16
C ALA A 242 -0.29 -6.03 -5.35
N ILE A 243 0.15 -4.86 -5.84
CA ILE A 243 -0.07 -3.57 -5.19
C ILE A 243 -1.45 -3.04 -5.58
N LYS A 244 -2.25 -2.74 -4.56
CA LYS A 244 -3.54 -2.10 -4.74
C LYS A 244 -3.37 -0.65 -5.16
N GLY A 245 -4.00 -0.27 -6.27
CA GLY A 245 -4.10 1.11 -6.72
C GLY A 245 -5.35 1.82 -6.20
N GLY A 246 -6.35 1.07 -5.74
CA GLY A 246 -7.62 1.62 -5.28
C GLY A 246 -8.67 0.53 -5.08
N TYR A 247 -9.94 0.91 -5.26
CA TYR A 247 -11.10 0.01 -5.12
C TYR A 247 -12.24 0.47 -6.05
N ASP A 248 -13.08 -0.48 -6.45
CA ASP A 248 -14.26 -0.23 -7.26
C ASP A 248 -15.46 0.23 -6.42
N ASP A 249 -16.57 0.56 -7.05
CA ASP A 249 -17.81 1.04 -6.40
C ASP A 249 -18.37 0.08 -5.34
N ASP A 250 -18.14 -1.22 -5.50
CA ASP A 250 -18.56 -2.27 -4.57
C ASP A 250 -17.53 -2.57 -3.46
N GLY A 251 -16.40 -1.83 -3.43
CA GLY A 251 -15.30 -2.03 -2.51
C GLY A 251 -14.28 -3.09 -2.95
N SER A 252 -14.46 -3.74 -4.09
CA SER A 252 -13.49 -4.69 -4.64
C SER A 252 -12.15 -4.01 -4.93
N PRO A 253 -11.00 -4.61 -4.59
CA PRO A 253 -9.70 -4.01 -4.83
C PRO A 253 -9.43 -3.88 -6.33
N LEU A 254 -8.73 -2.80 -6.69
CA LEU A 254 -8.20 -2.57 -8.02
C LEU A 254 -6.68 -2.58 -7.96
N PHE A 255 -6.05 -3.45 -8.76
CA PHE A 255 -4.60 -3.61 -8.80
C PHE A 255 -3.99 -2.80 -9.93
N ILE A 256 -2.79 -2.27 -9.70
CA ILE A 256 -2.05 -1.48 -10.67
C ILE A 256 -1.51 -2.42 -11.74
N ILE A 257 -1.85 -2.12 -13.00
CA ILE A 257 -1.33 -2.84 -14.16
C ILE A 257 -0.71 -1.91 -15.19
N ARG A 258 0.05 -2.52 -16.11
CA ARG A 258 0.40 -1.93 -17.39
C ARG A 258 0.26 -2.94 -18.52
N ALA A 259 -0.08 -2.47 -19.70
CA ALA A 259 -0.23 -3.34 -20.87
C ALA A 259 0.29 -2.67 -22.14
N ARG A 260 0.84 -3.49 -23.05
CA ARG A 260 1.20 -3.02 -24.40
C ARG A 260 -0.06 -2.82 -25.23
N TYR A 261 -0.21 -1.62 -25.78
CA TYR A 261 -1.31 -1.30 -26.65
C TYR A 261 -0.93 -0.18 -27.63
N GLN A 262 -1.26 -0.34 -28.92
CA GLN A 262 -1.04 0.66 -29.98
C GLN A 262 0.38 1.28 -29.98
N GLY A 263 1.41 0.48 -29.74
CA GLY A 263 2.82 0.90 -29.75
C GLY A 263 3.32 1.53 -28.44
N GLY A 264 2.46 1.73 -27.45
CA GLY A 264 2.80 2.21 -26.10
C GLY A 264 2.80 1.12 -25.04
N MET A 265 3.09 1.54 -23.81
CA MET A 265 2.91 0.77 -22.56
C MET A 265 2.00 1.60 -21.66
N HIS A 266 0.74 1.24 -21.55
CA HIS A 266 -0.27 2.04 -20.87
C HIS A 266 -0.60 1.49 -19.50
N LEU A 267 -0.80 2.40 -18.54
CA LEU A 267 -1.14 2.09 -17.14
C LEU A 267 -2.66 1.99 -16.99
N GLY A 268 -3.10 1.15 -16.07
CA GLY A 268 -4.52 0.93 -15.80
C GLY A 268 -4.77 0.11 -14.56
N LYS A 269 -5.87 -0.63 -14.56
CA LYS A 269 -6.38 -1.39 -13.42
C LYS A 269 -6.76 -2.83 -13.79
N MET A 270 -6.59 -3.74 -12.83
CA MET A 270 -7.14 -5.09 -12.86
C MET A 270 -8.14 -5.24 -11.70
N ASN A 271 -9.36 -5.67 -12.02
CA ASN A 271 -10.40 -5.96 -11.03
C ASN A 271 -10.57 -7.48 -10.89
N PRO A 272 -10.16 -8.10 -9.77
CA PRO A 272 -10.25 -9.54 -9.58
C PRO A 272 -11.68 -10.05 -9.41
N ALA A 273 -12.62 -9.20 -8.98
CA ALA A 273 -14.03 -9.60 -8.86
C ALA A 273 -14.68 -9.86 -10.23
N SER A 274 -14.30 -9.07 -11.24
CA SER A 274 -14.75 -9.27 -12.63
C SER A 274 -13.82 -10.17 -13.45
N GLY A 275 -12.58 -10.40 -12.99
CA GLY A 275 -11.53 -11.09 -13.73
C GLY A 275 -11.02 -10.29 -14.93
N LYS A 276 -11.18 -8.94 -14.94
CA LYS A 276 -10.90 -8.12 -16.11
C LYS A 276 -9.88 -7.03 -15.82
N ALA A 277 -9.03 -6.78 -16.82
CA ALA A 277 -8.03 -5.72 -16.79
C ALA A 277 -8.33 -4.65 -17.85
N TYR A 278 -8.14 -3.38 -17.49
CA TYR A 278 -8.49 -2.25 -18.32
C TYR A 278 -7.41 -1.17 -18.32
N ILE A 279 -7.21 -0.57 -19.49
CA ILE A 279 -6.41 0.65 -19.67
C ILE A 279 -7.28 1.77 -20.24
N PRO A 280 -7.11 3.04 -19.85
CA PRO A 280 -7.72 4.18 -20.53
C PRO A 280 -6.94 4.49 -21.81
N TYR A 281 -7.62 4.51 -22.98
CA TYR A 281 -7.00 4.84 -24.26
C TYR A 281 -8.03 5.28 -25.31
N GLY A 282 -7.76 6.44 -25.97
CA GLY A 282 -8.54 6.92 -27.10
C GLY A 282 -10.02 7.18 -26.80
N GLY A 283 -10.34 7.64 -25.61
CA GLY A 283 -11.70 7.90 -25.15
C GLY A 283 -12.45 6.67 -24.63
N GLN A 284 -11.81 5.50 -24.61
CA GLN A 284 -12.42 4.23 -24.22
C GLN A 284 -11.71 3.58 -23.02
N GLU A 285 -12.46 2.79 -22.27
CA GLU A 285 -11.93 1.79 -21.34
C GLU A 285 -11.65 0.52 -22.15
N VAL A 286 -10.37 0.29 -22.46
CA VAL A 286 -9.95 -0.83 -23.31
C VAL A 286 -9.65 -2.04 -22.43
N GLU A 287 -10.37 -3.15 -22.66
CA GLU A 287 -10.07 -4.42 -22.00
C GLU A 287 -8.78 -5.03 -22.59
N VAL A 288 -7.88 -5.49 -21.71
CA VAL A 288 -6.61 -6.13 -22.07
C VAL A 288 -6.53 -7.52 -21.43
N VAL A 289 -6.12 -8.52 -22.21
CA VAL A 289 -6.01 -9.91 -21.77
C VAL A 289 -4.63 -10.19 -21.18
N ALA A 290 -3.58 -9.67 -21.81
CA ALA A 290 -2.20 -9.82 -21.35
C ALA A 290 -1.69 -8.48 -20.78
N TYR A 291 -1.15 -8.50 -19.59
CA TYR A 291 -0.70 -7.33 -18.84
C TYR A 291 0.43 -7.70 -17.88
N GLU A 292 1.03 -6.70 -17.27
CA GLU A 292 1.93 -6.86 -16.13
C GLU A 292 1.29 -6.20 -14.92
N VAL A 293 1.40 -6.85 -13.76
CA VAL A 293 0.90 -6.35 -12.47
C VAL A 293 2.08 -5.84 -11.65
N LEU A 294 1.94 -4.69 -11.02
CA LEU A 294 2.94 -4.18 -10.07
C LEU A 294 2.82 -4.94 -8.76
N VAL A 295 3.92 -5.56 -8.30
CA VAL A 295 3.98 -6.32 -7.05
C VAL A 295 5.05 -5.76 -6.12
N TYR A 296 4.89 -5.96 -4.81
CA TYR A 296 5.90 -5.57 -3.82
C TYR A 296 7.24 -6.26 -4.06
N HIS A 297 8.33 -5.52 -3.86
CA HIS A 297 9.66 -6.14 -3.75
C HIS A 297 9.70 -7.01 -2.49
N PHE A 298 9.75 -8.31 -2.66
CA PHE A 298 10.23 -9.22 -1.63
C PHE A 298 11.71 -9.43 -1.92
N GLY A 299 12.60 -8.77 -1.17
CA GLY A 299 14.04 -8.83 -1.40
C GLY A 299 14.50 -10.25 -1.74
N ALA A 300 15.45 -10.35 -2.67
CA ALA A 300 15.99 -11.64 -3.08
C ALA A 300 16.34 -12.45 -1.83
N ARG A 301 15.79 -13.67 -1.73
CA ARG A 301 16.22 -14.64 -0.72
C ARG A 301 17.69 -14.88 -0.98
N GLY A 302 18.56 -14.34 -0.10
CA GLY A 302 20.00 -14.59 -0.14
C GLY A 302 20.32 -16.04 0.26
#